data_be48aa68a198adeac6c316c63727d85b
#
_entry.id   be48aa68a198adeac6c316c63727d85b
#
_cell.length_a   1.000
_cell.length_b   1.000
_cell.length_c   1.000
_cell.angle_alpha   90.00
_cell.angle_beta   90.00
_cell.angle_gamma   90.00
#
_symmetry.space_group_name_H-M   'P 1'
#
loop_
_entity.id
_entity.type
_entity.pdbx_description
1 polymer ?
#
loop_
_entity_poly.entity_id
_entity_poly.type
_entity_poly.pdbx_seq_one_letter_code
_entity_poly.pdbx_strand_id
1 'polypeptide(L)'
;VKGSQFKQPLLEFSGACAGCGETPYAKLITQLFGDRMYIANATGCSSIWGNSSPSTPYTINSKGQGPAWSNSLFEDNAEFGYGMLLAQKAIRKRLKEEVETVAASEQASAEVKAACQEYLDTFACGITNGDATDKLVAALDGCDCDTCKDIVKNKDFLAKKSQWIFGGDGWAYDIGFGGVDHVLASGRDINVMVFDTEMYSNTGGQASKASNIGEVCQFAAAGKEMKKKSLAEIAMSYGYVYVAQIALGANPAQAVKCIAEAEAYPGPSLIIGYAPCELHGIAKGGMNHCQDEMKKAVKSGYWNLFSFDPAKKEAGKNPFTLTSKEGDLSLIHISEPTRPEPIS
;
A
#
# COMPACT_ATOMS: atom_id res chain seq x y z
N VAL A 1 -4.08 -9.27 -14.09
CA VAL A 1 -4.82 -8.04 -14.42
C VAL A 1 -6.29 -8.35 -14.68
N LYS A 2 -6.63 -9.24 -15.64
CA LYS A 2 -8.05 -9.54 -15.95
C LYS A 2 -8.81 -10.10 -14.75
N GLY A 3 -8.20 -10.96 -13.95
CA GLY A 3 -8.84 -11.55 -12.76
C GLY A 3 -9.17 -10.55 -11.66
N SER A 4 -8.38 -9.48 -11.49
CA SER A 4 -8.64 -8.46 -10.48
C SER A 4 -9.95 -7.70 -10.74
N GLN A 5 -10.37 -7.57 -11.99
CA GLN A 5 -11.60 -6.86 -12.37
C GLN A 5 -12.90 -7.57 -11.95
N PHE A 6 -12.81 -8.84 -11.56
CA PHE A 6 -13.95 -9.61 -11.05
C PHE A 6 -14.06 -9.57 -9.51
N LYS A 7 -13.08 -9.01 -8.83
CA LYS A 7 -13.15 -8.80 -7.38
C LYS A 7 -13.84 -7.48 -7.06
N GLN A 8 -14.66 -7.48 -6.01
CA GLN A 8 -15.28 -6.27 -5.50
C GLN A 8 -14.22 -5.36 -4.88
N PRO A 9 -14.09 -4.09 -5.32
CA PRO A 9 -13.27 -3.12 -4.59
C PRO A 9 -13.94 -2.76 -3.28
N LEU A 10 -13.17 -2.70 -2.19
CA LEU A 10 -13.67 -2.31 -0.87
C LEU A 10 -13.37 -0.83 -0.56
N LEU A 11 -13.20 -0.04 -1.59
CA LEU A 11 -13.30 1.42 -1.62
C LEU A 11 -14.39 1.75 -2.67
N GLU A 12 -15.59 2.12 -2.22
CA GLU A 12 -16.78 2.21 -3.10
C GLU A 12 -16.82 3.51 -3.90
N PHE A 13 -16.54 4.63 -3.26
CA PHE A 13 -16.58 5.97 -3.86
C PHE A 13 -15.32 6.76 -3.51
N SER A 14 -15.09 7.86 -4.19
CA SER A 14 -14.00 8.77 -3.87
C SER A 14 -14.56 10.03 -3.21
N GLY A 15 -14.09 10.33 -2.00
CA GLY A 15 -14.32 11.62 -1.34
C GLY A 15 -13.26 12.68 -1.70
N ALA A 16 -12.35 12.36 -2.64
CA ALA A 16 -11.28 13.23 -3.09
C ALA A 16 -11.75 14.20 -4.20
N CYS A 17 -10.83 15.07 -4.64
CA CYS A 17 -11.05 15.90 -5.83
C CYS A 17 -11.39 15.04 -7.05
N ALA A 18 -12.22 15.56 -7.97
CA ALA A 18 -12.56 14.86 -9.18
C ALA A 18 -11.30 14.52 -9.99
N GLY A 19 -11.11 13.25 -10.34
CA GLY A 19 -9.93 12.78 -11.07
C GLY A 19 -8.65 12.65 -10.25
N CYS A 20 -8.72 12.70 -8.92
CA CYS A 20 -7.55 12.51 -8.03
C CYS A 20 -6.72 11.28 -8.40
N GLY A 21 -5.39 11.44 -8.47
CA GLY A 21 -4.45 10.37 -8.81
C GLY A 21 -4.24 9.33 -7.70
N GLU A 22 -4.61 9.62 -6.45
CA GLU A 22 -4.37 8.74 -5.31
C GLU A 22 -5.41 7.61 -5.18
N THR A 23 -6.71 7.95 -5.27
CA THR A 23 -7.79 7.02 -4.97
C THR A 23 -7.84 5.76 -5.85
N PRO A 24 -7.42 5.78 -7.14
CA PRO A 24 -7.35 4.57 -7.95
C PRO A 24 -6.39 3.51 -7.41
N TYR A 25 -5.27 3.92 -6.78
CA TYR A 25 -4.34 2.99 -6.14
C TYR A 25 -4.97 2.34 -4.91
N ALA A 26 -5.56 3.14 -4.01
CA ALA A 26 -6.24 2.62 -2.83
C ALA A 26 -7.38 1.68 -3.21
N LYS A 27 -8.17 2.04 -4.22
CA LYS A 27 -9.23 1.17 -4.77
C LYS A 27 -8.69 -0.17 -5.25
N LEU A 28 -7.61 -0.16 -6.03
CA LEU A 28 -6.98 -1.38 -6.54
C LEU A 28 -6.43 -2.26 -5.40
N ILE A 29 -5.75 -1.67 -4.41
CA ILE A 29 -5.20 -2.43 -3.28
C ILE A 29 -6.32 -3.06 -2.46
N THR A 30 -7.40 -2.33 -2.18
CA THR A 30 -8.55 -2.90 -1.47
C THR A 30 -9.31 -3.95 -2.30
N GLN A 31 -9.29 -3.86 -3.62
CA GLN A 31 -9.87 -4.87 -4.51
C GLN A 31 -9.09 -6.19 -4.47
N LEU A 32 -7.79 -6.12 -4.22
CA LEU A 32 -6.91 -7.28 -4.14
C LEU A 32 -6.89 -7.92 -2.76
N PHE A 33 -6.88 -7.12 -1.68
CA PHE A 33 -6.58 -7.57 -0.33
C PHE A 33 -7.52 -7.04 0.75
N GLY A 34 -8.52 -6.22 0.38
CA GLY A 34 -9.36 -5.47 1.30
C GLY A 34 -10.08 -6.31 2.36
N ASP A 35 -10.37 -7.57 2.06
CA ASP A 35 -11.00 -8.53 2.98
C ASP A 35 -10.17 -8.84 4.23
N ARG A 36 -8.87 -8.57 4.21
CA ARG A 36 -7.93 -8.87 5.30
C ARG A 36 -6.93 -7.76 5.60
N MET A 37 -7.22 -6.53 5.12
CA MET A 37 -6.30 -5.39 5.28
C MET A 37 -6.41 -4.71 6.62
N TYR A 38 -5.24 -4.31 7.15
CA TYR A 38 -5.09 -3.20 8.09
C TYR A 38 -4.40 -2.04 7.39
N ILE A 39 -4.90 -0.83 7.56
CA ILE A 39 -4.37 0.39 6.95
C ILE A 39 -4.07 1.40 8.06
N ALA A 40 -2.80 1.72 8.23
CA ALA A 40 -2.35 2.91 8.96
C ALA A 40 -2.20 4.04 7.96
N ASN A 41 -2.91 5.14 8.14
CA ASN A 41 -2.93 6.25 7.18
C ASN A 41 -2.35 7.52 7.78
N ALA A 42 -1.39 8.14 7.09
CA ALA A 42 -0.85 9.43 7.49
C ALA A 42 -1.86 10.54 7.23
N THR A 43 -1.95 11.50 8.15
CA THR A 43 -2.76 12.71 7.94
C THR A 43 -2.34 13.42 6.65
N GLY A 44 -3.31 13.71 5.79
CA GLY A 44 -3.12 14.30 4.46
C GLY A 44 -4.34 14.05 3.59
N CYS A 45 -4.22 14.15 2.26
CA CYS A 45 -5.33 13.88 1.35
C CYS A 45 -5.93 12.50 1.57
N SER A 46 -5.11 11.47 1.70
CA SER A 46 -5.58 10.09 1.88
C SER A 46 -6.34 9.87 3.20
N SER A 47 -6.08 10.65 4.24
CA SER A 47 -6.88 10.62 5.46
C SER A 47 -8.21 11.36 5.30
N ILE A 48 -8.22 12.47 4.56
CA ILE A 48 -9.43 13.27 4.35
C ILE A 48 -10.44 12.48 3.51
N TRP A 49 -10.04 12.00 2.33
CA TRP A 49 -10.94 11.20 1.50
C TRP A 49 -11.17 9.78 2.05
N GLY A 50 -10.29 9.30 2.93
CA GLY A 50 -10.36 7.95 3.51
C GLY A 50 -11.40 7.82 4.62
N ASN A 51 -11.49 8.76 5.57
CA ASN A 51 -12.44 8.69 6.68
C ASN A 51 -12.59 9.98 7.51
N SER A 52 -11.81 11.02 7.27
CA SER A 52 -11.95 12.28 8.02
C SER A 52 -13.11 13.14 7.52
N SER A 53 -13.63 12.89 6.32
CA SER A 53 -14.89 13.46 5.87
C SER A 53 -16.09 12.70 6.49
N PRO A 54 -17.33 13.24 6.43
CA PRO A 54 -18.48 12.67 7.16
C PRO A 54 -18.82 11.23 6.80
N SER A 55 -18.31 10.72 5.66
CA SER A 55 -18.58 9.35 5.19
C SER A 55 -17.29 8.66 4.81
N THR A 56 -17.07 7.44 5.31
CA THR A 56 -15.97 6.59 4.86
C THR A 56 -16.30 5.93 3.52
N PRO A 57 -15.38 5.93 2.54
CA PRO A 57 -15.56 5.17 1.30
C PRO A 57 -15.20 3.70 1.43
N TYR A 58 -14.52 3.29 2.50
CA TYR A 58 -14.20 1.89 2.75
C TYR A 58 -15.43 1.11 3.20
N THR A 59 -15.55 -0.10 2.67
CA THR A 59 -16.73 -0.96 2.87
C THR A 59 -16.32 -2.40 3.17
N ILE A 60 -17.31 -3.26 3.35
CA ILE A 60 -17.15 -4.67 3.64
C ILE A 60 -17.72 -5.54 2.51
N ASN A 61 -17.19 -6.76 2.37
CA ASN A 61 -17.72 -7.77 1.46
C ASN A 61 -18.95 -8.48 2.06
N SER A 62 -19.51 -9.44 1.31
CA SER A 62 -20.67 -10.23 1.74
C SER A 62 -20.44 -11.08 2.99
N LYS A 63 -19.17 -11.33 3.37
CA LYS A 63 -18.78 -12.01 4.60
C LYS A 63 -18.62 -11.06 5.81
N GLY A 64 -18.85 -9.76 5.64
CA GLY A 64 -18.62 -8.74 6.66
C GLY A 64 -17.15 -8.37 6.87
N GLN A 65 -16.26 -8.69 5.93
CA GLN A 65 -14.84 -8.43 5.99
C GLN A 65 -14.48 -7.21 5.14
N GLY A 66 -13.62 -6.35 5.64
CA GLY A 66 -13.14 -5.18 4.93
C GLY A 66 -11.93 -4.54 5.61
N PRO A 67 -11.37 -3.46 5.03
CA PRO A 67 -10.21 -2.80 5.59
C PRO A 67 -10.48 -2.25 6.99
N ALA A 68 -9.60 -2.59 7.94
CA ALA A 68 -9.51 -1.89 9.23
C ALA A 68 -8.60 -0.67 9.04
N TRP A 69 -9.21 0.49 8.89
CA TRP A 69 -8.51 1.75 8.62
C TRP A 69 -8.39 2.58 9.89
N SER A 70 -7.21 3.13 10.13
CA SER A 70 -6.99 4.09 11.20
C SER A 70 -6.01 5.18 10.75
N ASN A 71 -6.35 6.43 11.12
CA ASN A 71 -5.47 7.56 10.87
C ASN A 71 -4.51 7.76 12.03
N SER A 72 -3.28 8.15 11.73
CA SER A 72 -2.31 8.63 12.69
C SER A 72 -1.86 10.05 12.36
N LEU A 73 -1.08 10.64 13.25
CA LEU A 73 -0.47 11.92 12.98
C LEU A 73 0.46 11.84 11.77
N PHE A 74 0.68 12.97 11.16
CA PHE A 74 1.46 13.13 9.95
C PHE A 74 2.91 12.64 10.12
N GLU A 75 3.49 12.86 11.28
CA GLU A 75 4.88 12.55 11.61
C GLU A 75 5.11 11.12 12.09
N ASP A 76 4.10 10.43 12.67
CA ASP A 76 4.30 9.15 13.39
C ASP A 76 3.62 7.93 12.73
N ASN A 77 3.06 8.11 11.54
CA ASN A 77 2.23 7.08 10.91
C ASN A 77 2.98 5.78 10.60
N ALA A 78 4.27 5.87 10.28
CA ALA A 78 5.05 4.68 9.99
C ALA A 78 5.20 3.81 11.26
N GLU A 79 5.51 4.44 12.38
CA GLU A 79 5.63 3.80 13.69
C GLU A 79 4.29 3.24 14.17
N PHE A 80 3.20 3.97 13.93
CA PHE A 80 1.85 3.53 14.24
C PHE A 80 1.49 2.25 13.46
N GLY A 81 1.71 2.23 12.15
CA GLY A 81 1.48 1.05 11.31
C GLY A 81 2.38 -0.14 11.69
N TYR A 82 3.61 0.14 12.09
CA TYR A 82 4.52 -0.87 12.61
C TYR A 82 4.02 -1.45 13.94
N GLY A 83 3.53 -0.60 14.84
CA GLY A 83 2.90 -1.03 16.09
C GLY A 83 1.69 -1.93 15.87
N MET A 84 0.83 -1.59 14.89
CA MET A 84 -0.30 -2.44 14.49
C MET A 84 0.17 -3.83 14.01
N LEU A 85 1.23 -3.90 13.21
CA LEU A 85 1.83 -5.17 12.78
C LEU A 85 2.33 -6.00 13.95
N LEU A 86 3.05 -5.38 14.88
CA LEU A 86 3.60 -6.08 16.05
C LEU A 86 2.50 -6.63 16.95
N ALA A 87 1.46 -5.86 17.19
CA ALA A 87 0.30 -6.28 17.99
C ALA A 87 -0.41 -7.49 17.36
N GLN A 88 -0.72 -7.43 16.06
CA GLN A 88 -1.31 -8.56 15.35
C GLN A 88 -0.45 -9.81 15.41
N LYS A 89 0.87 -9.67 15.15
CA LYS A 89 1.78 -10.81 15.16
C LYS A 89 1.87 -11.46 16.54
N ALA A 90 1.83 -10.66 17.62
CA ALA A 90 1.83 -11.18 18.99
C ALA A 90 0.57 -11.99 19.29
N ILE A 91 -0.61 -11.43 18.99
CA ILE A 91 -1.90 -12.11 19.17
C ILE A 91 -1.95 -13.39 18.34
N ARG A 92 -1.58 -13.29 17.08
CA ARG A 92 -1.63 -14.41 16.15
C ARG A 92 -0.66 -15.53 16.50
N LYS A 93 0.53 -15.19 17.06
CA LYS A 93 1.47 -16.16 17.57
C LYS A 93 0.89 -16.95 18.75
N ARG A 94 0.27 -16.25 19.71
CA ARG A 94 -0.42 -16.90 20.84
C ARG A 94 -1.50 -17.86 20.36
N LEU A 95 -2.37 -17.40 19.46
CA LEU A 95 -3.44 -18.24 18.90
C LEU A 95 -2.89 -19.46 18.14
N LYS A 96 -1.75 -19.32 17.45
CA LYS A 96 -1.08 -20.45 16.81
C LYS A 96 -0.66 -21.51 17.84
N GLU A 97 -0.06 -21.10 18.95
CA GLU A 97 0.37 -21.98 20.04
C GLU A 97 -0.85 -22.71 20.67
N GLU A 98 -1.99 -22.03 20.78
CA GLU A 98 -3.24 -22.63 21.22
C GLU A 98 -3.78 -23.67 20.22
N VAL A 99 -3.75 -23.36 18.91
CA VAL A 99 -4.14 -24.31 17.86
C VAL A 99 -3.21 -25.53 17.85
N GLU A 100 -1.91 -25.36 18.03
CA GLU A 100 -0.94 -26.46 18.17
C GLU A 100 -1.29 -27.35 19.37
N THR A 101 -1.70 -26.73 20.50
CA THR A 101 -2.13 -27.46 21.71
C THR A 101 -3.39 -28.28 21.45
N VAL A 102 -4.38 -27.72 20.76
CA VAL A 102 -5.62 -28.44 20.37
C VAL A 102 -5.29 -29.60 19.41
N ALA A 103 -4.43 -29.37 18.42
CA ALA A 103 -4.02 -30.39 17.46
C ALA A 103 -3.35 -31.61 18.13
N ALA A 104 -2.56 -31.36 19.21
CA ALA A 104 -1.87 -32.39 19.97
C ALA A 104 -2.76 -33.12 20.99
N SER A 105 -3.95 -32.61 21.30
CA SER A 105 -4.85 -33.19 22.29
C SER A 105 -5.39 -34.56 21.86
N GLU A 106 -5.33 -35.54 22.74
CA GLU A 106 -5.93 -36.87 22.50
C GLU A 106 -7.47 -36.82 22.42
N GLN A 107 -8.08 -35.81 23.08
CA GLN A 107 -9.52 -35.64 23.13
C GLN A 107 -10.11 -34.98 21.87
N ALA A 108 -9.25 -34.36 21.05
CA ALA A 108 -9.70 -33.72 19.81
C ALA A 108 -10.10 -34.76 18.76
N SER A 109 -11.24 -34.53 18.10
CA SER A 109 -11.72 -35.38 17.02
C SER A 109 -10.74 -35.34 15.81
N ALA A 110 -10.83 -36.33 14.93
CA ALA A 110 -10.03 -36.35 13.72
C ALA A 110 -10.29 -35.14 12.82
N GLU A 111 -11.54 -34.66 12.78
CA GLU A 111 -11.95 -33.47 12.03
C GLU A 111 -11.29 -32.21 12.58
N VAL A 112 -11.32 -32.00 13.90
CA VAL A 112 -10.66 -30.87 14.56
C VAL A 112 -9.17 -30.90 14.31
N LYS A 113 -8.50 -32.05 14.43
CA LYS A 113 -7.07 -32.19 14.17
C LYS A 113 -6.71 -31.86 12.73
N ALA A 114 -7.53 -32.30 11.75
CA ALA A 114 -7.32 -31.98 10.36
C ALA A 114 -7.47 -30.47 10.07
N ALA A 115 -8.47 -29.81 10.67
CA ALA A 115 -8.66 -28.37 10.52
C ALA A 115 -7.52 -27.56 11.17
N CYS A 116 -7.05 -27.96 12.35
CA CYS A 116 -5.89 -27.37 12.99
C CYS A 116 -4.64 -27.50 12.11
N GLN A 117 -4.39 -28.70 11.53
CA GLN A 117 -3.23 -28.91 10.68
C GLN A 117 -3.29 -28.07 9.41
N GLU A 118 -4.46 -28.02 8.73
CA GLU A 118 -4.63 -27.16 7.54
C GLU A 118 -4.37 -25.67 7.86
N TYR A 119 -4.83 -25.20 9.01
CA TYR A 119 -4.55 -23.83 9.48
C TYR A 119 -3.05 -23.59 9.69
N LEU A 120 -2.35 -24.54 10.35
CA LEU A 120 -0.91 -24.43 10.63
C LEU A 120 -0.10 -24.49 9.33
N ASP A 121 -0.43 -25.36 8.41
CA ASP A 121 0.26 -25.51 7.11
C ASP A 121 0.13 -24.24 6.25
N THR A 122 -1.01 -23.56 6.34
CA THR A 122 -1.30 -22.34 5.58
C THR A 122 -0.93 -21.05 6.32
N PHE A 123 -0.46 -21.14 7.57
CA PHE A 123 -0.26 -20.01 8.47
C PHE A 123 0.47 -18.81 7.86
N ALA A 124 1.48 -19.03 7.04
CA ALA A 124 2.25 -17.96 6.39
C ALA A 124 1.62 -17.45 5.08
N CYS A 125 0.61 -18.13 4.52
CA CYS A 125 0.05 -17.81 3.23
C CYS A 125 -1.23 -16.96 3.33
N GLY A 126 -1.18 -15.69 2.93
CA GLY A 126 -2.34 -14.80 2.96
C GLY A 126 -3.48 -15.17 2.00
N ILE A 127 -3.24 -16.06 1.02
CA ILE A 127 -4.25 -16.46 0.03
C ILE A 127 -5.13 -17.60 0.58
N THR A 128 -4.53 -18.60 1.21
CA THR A 128 -5.22 -19.85 1.62
C THR A 128 -5.57 -19.88 3.11
N ASN A 129 -4.88 -19.09 3.93
CA ASN A 129 -5.08 -19.13 5.38
C ASN A 129 -6.46 -18.62 5.82
N GLY A 130 -7.13 -17.77 5.03
CA GLY A 130 -8.49 -17.32 5.32
C GLY A 130 -9.50 -18.48 5.30
N ASP A 131 -9.50 -19.28 4.24
CA ASP A 131 -10.39 -20.42 4.10
C ASP A 131 -10.08 -21.51 5.15
N ALA A 132 -8.79 -21.74 5.46
CA ALA A 132 -8.38 -22.64 6.53
C ALA A 132 -8.83 -22.15 7.92
N THR A 133 -8.84 -20.83 8.14
CA THR A 133 -9.40 -20.21 9.35
C THR A 133 -10.89 -20.45 9.48
N ASP A 134 -11.66 -20.25 8.39
CA ASP A 134 -13.11 -20.48 8.40
C ASP A 134 -13.43 -21.94 8.76
N LYS A 135 -12.68 -22.91 8.20
CA LYS A 135 -12.81 -24.35 8.53
C LYS A 135 -12.44 -24.64 9.99
N LEU A 136 -11.35 -24.05 10.50
CA LEU A 136 -10.93 -24.21 11.89
C LEU A 136 -12.00 -23.73 12.84
N VAL A 137 -12.52 -22.51 12.62
CA VAL A 137 -13.57 -21.94 13.46
C VAL A 137 -14.83 -22.80 13.45
N ALA A 138 -15.24 -23.31 12.27
CA ALA A 138 -16.39 -24.21 12.14
C ALA A 138 -16.17 -25.55 12.87
N ALA A 139 -14.97 -26.13 12.81
CA ALA A 139 -14.64 -27.38 13.49
C ALA A 139 -14.55 -27.24 15.01
N LEU A 140 -14.26 -26.03 15.51
CA LEU A 140 -14.21 -25.72 16.95
C LEU A 140 -15.56 -25.27 17.51
N ASP A 141 -16.56 -25.04 16.65
CA ASP A 141 -17.90 -24.62 17.08
C ASP A 141 -18.55 -25.69 17.97
N GLY A 142 -19.04 -25.27 19.13
CA GLY A 142 -19.64 -26.17 20.12
C GLY A 142 -18.61 -26.95 20.99
N CYS A 143 -17.31 -26.73 20.84
CA CYS A 143 -16.30 -27.28 21.74
C CYS A 143 -16.34 -26.60 23.10
N ASP A 144 -16.43 -27.40 24.18
CA ASP A 144 -16.53 -26.86 25.56
C ASP A 144 -15.18 -26.54 26.21
N CYS A 145 -14.06 -26.90 25.62
CA CYS A 145 -12.74 -26.62 26.20
C CYS A 145 -12.39 -25.12 26.14
N ASP A 146 -11.76 -24.61 27.18
CA ASP A 146 -11.45 -23.17 27.31
C ASP A 146 -10.53 -22.66 26.20
N THR A 147 -9.56 -23.46 25.78
CA THR A 147 -8.65 -23.13 24.65
C THR A 147 -9.43 -22.98 23.34
N CYS A 148 -10.36 -23.90 23.04
CA CYS A 148 -11.20 -23.80 21.84
C CYS A 148 -12.08 -22.54 21.87
N LYS A 149 -12.65 -22.24 23.04
CA LYS A 149 -13.46 -21.02 23.25
C LYS A 149 -12.64 -19.75 23.06
N ASP A 150 -11.39 -19.71 23.54
CA ASP A 150 -10.51 -18.54 23.34
C ASP A 150 -10.13 -18.36 21.88
N ILE A 151 -9.81 -19.44 21.15
CA ILE A 151 -9.55 -19.41 19.71
C ILE A 151 -10.74 -18.83 18.96
N VAL A 152 -11.96 -19.35 19.21
CA VAL A 152 -13.19 -18.90 18.54
C VAL A 152 -13.53 -17.44 18.90
N LYS A 153 -13.33 -17.04 20.15
CA LYS A 153 -13.52 -15.65 20.61
C LYS A 153 -12.61 -14.67 19.88
N ASN A 154 -11.39 -15.10 19.55
CA ASN A 154 -10.38 -14.29 18.88
C ASN A 154 -10.26 -14.61 17.37
N LYS A 155 -11.29 -15.19 16.75
CA LYS A 155 -11.29 -15.64 15.36
C LYS A 155 -10.85 -14.58 14.34
N ASP A 156 -11.15 -13.30 14.62
CA ASP A 156 -10.81 -12.19 13.73
C ASP A 156 -9.30 -11.97 13.59
N PHE A 157 -8.48 -12.51 14.50
CA PHE A 157 -7.02 -12.43 14.47
C PHE A 157 -6.34 -13.68 13.91
N LEU A 158 -7.08 -14.75 13.61
CA LEU A 158 -6.49 -16.02 13.11
C LEU A 158 -5.90 -15.89 11.72
N ALA A 159 -6.70 -15.39 10.76
CA ALA A 159 -6.27 -15.28 9.37
C ALA A 159 -5.10 -14.29 9.21
N LYS A 160 -4.16 -14.61 8.30
CA LYS A 160 -3.04 -13.72 7.98
C LYS A 160 -3.57 -12.40 7.44
N LYS A 161 -3.25 -11.31 8.11
CA LYS A 161 -3.61 -9.96 7.69
C LYS A 161 -2.60 -9.41 6.69
N SER A 162 -3.07 -8.50 5.86
CA SER A 162 -2.28 -7.68 4.95
C SER A 162 -2.08 -6.31 5.61
N GLN A 163 -0.86 -6.00 6.05
CA GLN A 163 -0.56 -4.74 6.75
C GLN A 163 -0.04 -3.71 5.78
N TRP A 164 -0.72 -2.58 5.71
CA TRP A 164 -0.38 -1.45 4.85
C TRP A 164 -0.21 -0.16 5.65
N ILE A 165 0.74 0.66 5.19
CA ILE A 165 0.91 2.04 5.61
C ILE A 165 0.69 2.92 4.38
N PHE A 166 -0.27 3.85 4.45
CA PHE A 166 -0.61 4.77 3.38
C PHE A 166 -0.23 6.20 3.75
N GLY A 167 0.30 6.95 2.80
CA GLY A 167 0.54 8.37 2.96
C GLY A 167 1.06 9.03 1.69
N GLY A 168 1.03 10.36 1.69
CA GLY A 168 1.56 11.18 0.60
C GLY A 168 3.07 11.38 0.70
N ASP A 169 3.62 12.08 -0.30
CA ASP A 169 5.05 12.38 -0.38
C ASP A 169 5.53 13.29 0.76
N GLY A 170 4.75 14.29 1.18
CA GLY A 170 5.12 15.14 2.31
C GLY A 170 5.36 14.37 3.60
N TRP A 171 4.62 13.29 3.83
CA TRP A 171 4.90 12.34 4.89
C TRP A 171 6.17 11.53 4.62
N ALA A 172 6.21 10.80 3.51
CA ALA A 172 7.24 9.79 3.27
C ALA A 172 8.62 10.37 2.94
N TYR A 173 8.69 11.52 2.28
CA TYR A 173 9.95 12.14 1.87
C TYR A 173 10.49 13.14 2.90
N ASP A 174 9.61 13.71 3.73
CA ASP A 174 9.93 14.79 4.64
C ASP A 174 9.73 14.41 6.11
N ILE A 175 8.57 14.76 6.68
CA ILE A 175 8.39 14.75 8.14
C ILE A 175 8.37 13.34 8.73
N GLY A 176 7.78 12.36 8.05
CA GLY A 176 7.70 10.97 8.48
C GLY A 176 8.84 10.07 7.96
N PHE A 177 9.82 10.65 7.24
CA PHE A 177 10.87 9.84 6.60
C PHE A 177 11.65 8.98 7.60
N GLY A 178 11.98 9.52 8.77
CA GLY A 178 12.73 8.77 9.79
C GLY A 178 11.99 7.49 10.23
N GLY A 179 10.67 7.59 10.41
CA GLY A 179 9.83 6.43 10.73
C GLY A 179 9.71 5.45 9.57
N VAL A 180 9.54 5.94 8.33
CA VAL A 180 9.52 5.10 7.12
C VAL A 180 10.83 4.33 6.99
N ASP A 181 11.97 5.01 7.14
CA ASP A 181 13.30 4.42 7.09
C ASP A 181 13.45 3.31 8.14
N HIS A 182 13.07 3.59 9.40
CA HIS A 182 13.11 2.61 10.48
C HIS A 182 12.24 1.39 10.21
N VAL A 183 11.02 1.58 9.69
CA VAL A 183 10.11 0.49 9.36
C VAL A 183 10.69 -0.40 8.25
N LEU A 184 11.24 0.20 7.20
CA LEU A 184 11.91 -0.54 6.12
C LEU A 184 13.16 -1.29 6.63
N ALA A 185 13.94 -0.62 7.50
CA ALA A 185 15.11 -1.24 8.13
C ALA A 185 14.78 -2.43 9.03
N SER A 186 13.55 -2.52 9.54
CA SER A 186 13.12 -3.58 10.46
C SER A 186 13.10 -4.98 9.86
N GLY A 187 13.09 -5.12 8.54
CA GLY A 187 13.01 -6.40 7.83
C GLY A 187 11.66 -7.14 8.01
N ARG A 188 10.63 -6.47 8.53
CA ARG A 188 9.32 -7.08 8.79
C ARG A 188 8.42 -7.08 7.56
N ASP A 189 7.54 -8.07 7.48
CA ASP A 189 6.51 -8.19 6.44
C ASP A 189 5.44 -7.09 6.62
N ILE A 190 5.64 -5.98 5.92
CA ILE A 190 4.81 -4.77 5.95
C ILE A 190 4.90 -4.02 4.61
N ASN A 191 3.79 -3.53 4.14
CA ASN A 191 3.70 -2.82 2.87
C ASN A 191 3.54 -1.31 3.10
N VAL A 192 4.35 -0.51 2.41
CA VAL A 192 4.27 0.95 2.42
C VAL A 192 3.85 1.43 1.04
N MET A 193 2.72 2.13 0.96
CA MET A 193 2.25 2.80 -0.26
C MET A 193 2.40 4.31 -0.13
N VAL A 194 3.21 4.90 -0.98
CA VAL A 194 3.39 6.33 -1.08
C VAL A 194 2.64 6.85 -2.31
N PHE A 195 1.68 7.74 -2.07
CA PHE A 195 1.00 8.50 -3.12
C PHE A 195 1.87 9.72 -3.43
N ASP A 196 2.68 9.64 -4.49
CA ASP A 196 3.62 10.69 -4.84
C ASP A 196 2.93 11.74 -5.72
N THR A 197 2.49 12.80 -5.07
CA THR A 197 1.90 13.98 -5.70
C THR A 197 2.92 15.10 -5.93
N GLU A 198 4.18 14.85 -5.60
CA GLU A 198 5.33 15.77 -5.78
C GLU A 198 5.23 17.08 -4.97
N MET A 199 4.24 17.21 -4.09
CA MET A 199 4.03 18.37 -3.23
C MET A 199 3.16 18.04 -2.03
N TYR A 200 3.14 18.89 -1.01
CA TYR A 200 2.14 18.84 0.07
C TYR A 200 0.76 19.21 -0.49
N SER A 201 0.03 18.25 -1.02
CA SER A 201 -1.22 18.53 -1.74
C SER A 201 -2.36 18.96 -0.83
N ASN A 202 -2.57 18.28 0.30
CA ASN A 202 -3.70 18.58 1.20
C ASN A 202 -3.65 20.00 1.80
N THR A 203 -2.47 20.52 2.05
CA THR A 203 -2.27 21.83 2.67
C THR A 203 -2.19 22.98 1.67
N GLY A 204 -2.20 22.70 0.36
CA GLY A 204 -2.30 23.72 -0.68
C GLY A 204 -1.10 23.84 -1.61
N GLY A 205 -0.30 22.79 -1.80
CA GLY A 205 0.73 22.75 -2.84
C GLY A 205 2.09 23.28 -2.45
N GLN A 206 2.51 23.08 -1.19
CA GLN A 206 3.85 23.45 -0.76
C GLN A 206 4.89 22.49 -1.31
N ALA A 207 6.08 23.00 -1.61
CA ALA A 207 7.21 22.19 -2.04
C ALA A 207 7.59 21.14 -0.99
N SER A 208 7.74 19.90 -1.43
CA SER A 208 8.27 18.78 -0.63
C SER A 208 9.66 18.36 -1.14
N LYS A 209 10.30 17.40 -0.49
CA LYS A 209 11.51 16.77 -1.05
C LYS A 209 11.20 15.88 -2.25
N ALA A 210 9.92 15.59 -2.51
CA ALA A 210 9.46 14.92 -3.72
C ALA A 210 9.26 15.85 -4.91
N SER A 211 9.19 17.17 -4.69
CA SER A 211 9.09 18.16 -5.79
C SER A 211 10.36 18.14 -6.62
N ASN A 212 10.21 18.24 -7.94
CA ASN A 212 11.33 18.20 -8.87
C ASN A 212 12.08 19.55 -8.93
N ILE A 213 13.29 19.52 -9.44
CA ILE A 213 14.06 20.73 -9.72
C ILE A 213 13.30 21.60 -10.73
N GLY A 214 13.20 22.90 -10.46
CA GLY A 214 12.49 23.85 -11.29
C GLY A 214 10.96 23.86 -11.10
N GLU A 215 10.40 22.95 -10.32
CA GLU A 215 8.96 22.90 -10.04
C GLU A 215 8.53 24.13 -9.22
N VAL A 216 7.48 24.82 -9.70
CA VAL A 216 6.89 25.98 -9.03
C VAL A 216 5.81 25.51 -8.08
N CYS A 217 6.04 25.73 -6.79
CA CYS A 217 5.15 25.36 -5.71
C CYS A 217 5.07 26.50 -4.68
N GLN A 218 4.15 26.38 -3.73
CA GLN A 218 4.20 27.26 -2.55
C GLN A 218 5.56 27.09 -1.84
N PHE A 219 6.17 28.21 -1.43
CA PHE A 219 7.54 28.34 -0.92
C PHE A 219 8.66 28.05 -1.93
N ALA A 220 8.32 27.82 -3.20
CA ALA A 220 9.25 27.69 -4.30
C ALA A 220 8.74 28.44 -5.54
N ALA A 221 8.36 29.71 -5.38
CA ALA A 221 7.75 30.53 -6.44
C ALA A 221 8.68 30.77 -7.65
N ALA A 222 10.00 30.76 -7.45
CA ALA A 222 10.99 30.85 -8.52
C ALA A 222 11.41 29.48 -9.10
N GLY A 223 10.77 28.40 -8.67
CA GLY A 223 11.14 27.03 -8.94
C GLY A 223 12.04 26.44 -7.85
N LYS A 224 11.83 25.16 -7.54
CA LYS A 224 12.64 24.44 -6.56
C LYS A 224 14.08 24.30 -7.06
N GLU A 225 15.04 24.66 -6.24
CA GLU A 225 16.45 24.65 -6.59
C GLU A 225 17.09 23.25 -6.52
N MET A 226 16.61 22.41 -5.59
CA MET A 226 17.20 21.10 -5.31
C MET A 226 16.46 19.97 -6.02
N LYS A 227 17.21 18.94 -6.39
CA LYS A 227 16.66 17.71 -6.98
C LYS A 227 15.67 17.03 -6.05
N LYS A 228 14.71 16.30 -6.63
CA LYS A 228 13.85 15.33 -5.95
C LYS A 228 14.70 14.32 -5.17
N LYS A 229 14.35 14.09 -3.92
CA LYS A 229 14.92 13.01 -3.12
C LYS A 229 14.52 11.67 -3.73
N SER A 230 15.47 10.77 -3.92
CA SER A 230 15.16 9.41 -4.40
C SER A 230 14.86 8.48 -3.24
N LEU A 231 13.60 8.41 -2.83
CA LEU A 231 13.16 7.51 -1.78
C LEU A 231 13.35 6.04 -2.17
N ALA A 232 13.14 5.71 -3.45
CA ALA A 232 13.34 4.37 -3.99
C ALA A 232 14.81 3.91 -3.87
N GLU A 233 15.79 4.77 -4.25
CA GLU A 233 17.21 4.42 -4.15
C GLU A 233 17.65 4.21 -2.70
N ILE A 234 17.16 5.04 -1.78
CA ILE A 234 17.42 4.88 -0.35
C ILE A 234 16.91 3.52 0.12
N ALA A 235 15.67 3.16 -0.21
CA ALA A 235 15.09 1.89 0.17
C ALA A 235 15.81 0.69 -0.48
N MET A 236 16.18 0.79 -1.76
CA MET A 236 16.96 -0.26 -2.46
C MET A 236 18.34 -0.47 -1.84
N SER A 237 18.93 0.54 -1.20
CA SER A 237 20.25 0.43 -0.54
C SER A 237 20.28 -0.60 0.60
N TYR A 238 19.15 -0.90 1.22
CA TYR A 238 19.03 -1.97 2.22
C TYR A 238 19.25 -3.37 1.63
N GLY A 239 18.99 -3.56 0.33
CA GLY A 239 19.20 -4.82 -0.39
C GLY A 239 18.17 -5.92 -0.10
N TYR A 240 17.32 -5.77 0.93
CA TYR A 240 16.26 -6.70 1.32
C TYR A 240 14.87 -6.06 1.36
N VAL A 241 14.70 -4.84 0.91
CA VAL A 241 13.41 -4.16 0.74
C VAL A 241 12.91 -4.37 -0.68
N TYR A 242 11.70 -4.87 -0.86
CA TYR A 242 11.05 -4.85 -2.17
C TYR A 242 10.68 -3.41 -2.51
N VAL A 243 11.06 -2.93 -3.69
CA VAL A 243 10.77 -1.55 -4.11
C VAL A 243 10.13 -1.55 -5.48
N ALA A 244 9.03 -0.81 -5.66
CA ALA A 244 8.43 -0.60 -6.96
C ALA A 244 8.03 0.87 -7.17
N GLN A 245 8.29 1.36 -8.38
CA GLN A 245 7.80 2.65 -8.84
C GLN A 245 6.79 2.40 -9.97
N ILE A 246 5.57 2.89 -9.77
CA ILE A 246 4.41 2.56 -10.60
C ILE A 246 3.64 3.80 -11.06
N ALA A 247 2.92 3.68 -12.16
CA ALA A 247 1.95 4.67 -12.63
C ALA A 247 0.76 3.94 -13.24
N LEU A 248 -0.36 3.90 -12.53
CA LEU A 248 -1.52 3.06 -12.87
C LEU A 248 -2.07 3.38 -14.27
N GLY A 249 -2.19 4.67 -14.62
CA GLY A 249 -2.67 5.09 -15.93
C GLY A 249 -1.72 4.73 -17.08
N ALA A 250 -0.43 4.63 -16.81
CA ALA A 250 0.57 4.28 -17.83
C ALA A 250 0.67 2.78 -18.07
N ASN A 251 0.70 1.98 -17.00
CA ASN A 251 0.83 0.52 -17.10
C ASN A 251 0.07 -0.19 -15.97
N PRO A 252 -1.24 -0.43 -16.13
CA PRO A 252 -2.05 -1.13 -15.11
C PRO A 252 -1.54 -2.54 -14.82
N ALA A 253 -0.97 -3.22 -15.82
CA ALA A 253 -0.47 -4.58 -15.65
C ALA A 253 0.75 -4.61 -14.73
N GLN A 254 1.69 -3.68 -14.91
CA GLN A 254 2.85 -3.53 -14.03
C GLN A 254 2.43 -3.14 -12.62
N ALA A 255 1.49 -2.20 -12.48
CA ALA A 255 1.00 -1.77 -11.18
C ALA A 255 0.38 -2.94 -10.38
N VAL A 256 -0.53 -3.71 -10.99
CA VAL A 256 -1.14 -4.90 -10.36
C VAL A 256 -0.08 -5.93 -9.99
N LYS A 257 0.88 -6.18 -10.90
CA LYS A 257 1.96 -7.13 -10.66
C LYS A 257 2.81 -6.72 -9.47
N CYS A 258 3.30 -5.47 -9.43
CA CYS A 258 4.16 -4.98 -8.36
C CYS A 258 3.44 -4.97 -7.00
N ILE A 259 2.17 -4.60 -6.95
CA ILE A 259 1.35 -4.64 -5.73
C ILE A 259 1.18 -6.08 -5.24
N ALA A 260 0.96 -7.03 -6.14
CA ALA A 260 0.84 -8.45 -5.77
C ALA A 260 2.18 -9.06 -5.33
N GLU A 261 3.29 -8.70 -5.98
CA GLU A 261 4.64 -9.12 -5.59
C GLU A 261 5.04 -8.56 -4.22
N ALA A 262 4.73 -7.29 -3.94
CA ALA A 262 4.96 -6.66 -2.65
C ALA A 262 4.22 -7.37 -1.51
N GLU A 263 2.96 -7.70 -1.69
CA GLU A 263 2.16 -8.45 -0.71
C GLU A 263 2.65 -9.89 -0.51
N ALA A 264 3.19 -10.51 -1.55
CA ALA A 264 3.72 -11.87 -1.47
C ALA A 264 5.13 -11.92 -0.88
N TYR A 265 5.86 -10.81 -0.88
CA TYR A 265 7.21 -10.72 -0.35
C TYR A 265 7.21 -10.82 1.19
N PRO A 266 8.00 -11.72 1.80
CA PRO A 266 7.96 -11.95 3.25
C PRO A 266 8.79 -10.93 4.06
N GLY A 267 9.01 -9.74 3.53
CA GLY A 267 9.77 -8.63 4.10
C GLY A 267 9.10 -7.28 3.86
N PRO A 268 9.79 -6.18 4.15
CA PRO A 268 9.25 -4.85 3.92
C PRO A 268 9.19 -4.50 2.44
N SER A 269 8.10 -3.85 2.04
CA SER A 269 7.88 -3.43 0.67
C SER A 269 7.55 -1.95 0.61
N LEU A 270 8.14 -1.24 -0.36
CA LEU A 270 7.87 0.16 -0.66
C LEU A 270 7.34 0.28 -2.08
N ILE A 271 6.13 0.82 -2.23
CA ILE A 271 5.53 1.12 -3.52
C ILE A 271 5.35 2.63 -3.62
N ILE A 272 5.88 3.23 -4.67
CA ILE A 272 5.75 4.65 -4.96
C ILE A 272 4.88 4.80 -6.21
N GLY A 273 3.68 5.34 -6.04
CA GLY A 273 2.71 5.55 -7.10
C GLY A 273 2.63 7.01 -7.52
N TYR A 274 2.93 7.30 -8.79
CA TYR A 274 2.73 8.65 -9.33
C TYR A 274 1.26 9.04 -9.29
N ALA A 275 0.95 10.13 -8.63
CA ALA A 275 -0.42 10.58 -8.37
C ALA A 275 -0.59 12.05 -8.77
N PRO A 276 -0.88 12.37 -10.05
CA PRO A 276 -1.15 13.73 -10.46
C PRO A 276 -2.24 14.38 -9.61
N CYS A 277 -2.04 15.65 -9.26
CA CYS A 277 -2.89 16.43 -8.39
C CYS A 277 -3.46 17.66 -9.15
N GLU A 278 -4.62 18.16 -8.76
CA GLU A 278 -5.20 19.38 -9.33
C GLU A 278 -4.27 20.60 -9.18
N LEU A 279 -3.44 20.58 -8.13
CA LEU A 279 -2.46 21.63 -7.86
C LEU A 279 -1.31 21.66 -8.88
N HIS A 280 -1.15 20.64 -9.71
CA HIS A 280 -0.22 20.66 -10.86
C HIS A 280 -0.71 21.55 -12.01
N GLY A 281 -1.93 22.08 -11.96
CA GLY A 281 -2.46 22.97 -12.99
C GLY A 281 -2.62 22.31 -14.36
N ILE A 282 -3.16 21.10 -14.43
CA ILE A 282 -3.36 20.35 -15.68
C ILE A 282 -4.25 21.17 -16.63
N ALA A 283 -3.64 21.82 -17.63
CA ALA A 283 -4.26 22.87 -18.40
C ALA A 283 -5.31 22.39 -19.41
N LYS A 284 -5.14 21.19 -20.00
CA LYS A 284 -6.06 20.66 -21.02
C LYS A 284 -6.96 19.59 -20.43
N GLY A 285 -8.23 19.95 -20.19
CA GLY A 285 -9.26 19.03 -19.72
C GLY A 285 -9.22 18.75 -18.22
N GLY A 286 -8.29 19.35 -17.48
CA GLY A 286 -8.19 19.22 -16.02
C GLY A 286 -7.95 17.79 -15.58
N MET A 287 -8.32 17.51 -14.35
CA MET A 287 -8.07 16.22 -13.67
C MET A 287 -8.77 15.01 -14.31
N ASN A 288 -9.74 15.21 -15.21
CA ASN A 288 -10.33 14.12 -16.01
C ASN A 288 -9.29 13.37 -16.84
N HIS A 289 -8.15 14.02 -17.14
CA HIS A 289 -7.03 13.46 -17.89
C HIS A 289 -5.88 12.96 -17.01
N CYS A 290 -6.04 12.87 -15.69
CA CYS A 290 -5.00 12.43 -14.75
C CYS A 290 -4.30 11.12 -15.20
N GLN A 291 -5.06 10.13 -15.67
CA GLN A 291 -4.51 8.87 -16.15
C GLN A 291 -3.71 9.03 -17.46
N ASP A 292 -4.08 10.00 -18.30
CA ASP A 292 -3.33 10.32 -19.51
C ASP A 292 -2.05 11.09 -19.18
N GLU A 293 -2.05 11.95 -18.16
CA GLU A 293 -0.84 12.60 -17.66
C GLU A 293 0.16 11.57 -17.14
N MET A 294 -0.27 10.53 -16.41
CA MET A 294 0.59 9.41 -16.02
C MET A 294 1.26 8.75 -17.24
N LYS A 295 0.50 8.56 -18.36
CA LYS A 295 1.05 8.01 -19.60
C LYS A 295 2.10 8.93 -20.22
N LYS A 296 1.84 10.23 -20.25
CA LYS A 296 2.77 11.22 -20.77
C LYS A 296 4.06 11.27 -19.94
N ALA A 297 3.93 11.30 -18.61
CA ALA A 297 5.07 11.28 -17.69
C ALA A 297 5.98 10.06 -17.92
N VAL A 298 5.39 8.88 -18.11
CA VAL A 298 6.18 7.67 -18.39
C VAL A 298 6.77 7.69 -19.79
N LYS A 299 6.03 8.13 -20.81
CA LYS A 299 6.54 8.19 -22.19
C LYS A 299 7.66 9.19 -22.37
N SER A 300 7.62 10.33 -21.69
CA SER A 300 8.67 11.34 -21.72
C SER A 300 9.93 10.96 -20.92
N GLY A 301 9.87 9.90 -20.13
CA GLY A 301 10.96 9.54 -19.20
C GLY A 301 10.98 10.37 -17.92
N TYR A 302 9.95 11.21 -17.69
CA TYR A 302 9.79 11.98 -16.46
C TYR A 302 9.56 11.07 -15.26
N TRP A 303 8.78 9.98 -15.44
CA TRP A 303 8.51 8.97 -14.43
C TRP A 303 8.87 7.59 -14.95
N ASN A 304 9.82 6.92 -14.32
CA ASN A 304 10.26 5.59 -14.71
C ASN A 304 9.48 4.50 -13.95
N LEU A 305 9.10 3.45 -14.68
CA LEU A 305 8.46 2.27 -14.09
C LEU A 305 9.53 1.19 -13.85
N PHE A 306 9.70 0.76 -12.61
CA PHE A 306 10.65 -0.31 -12.26
C PHE A 306 10.21 -1.08 -11.03
N SER A 307 10.84 -2.21 -10.81
CA SER A 307 10.81 -2.96 -9.55
C SER A 307 12.19 -3.44 -9.16
N PHE A 308 12.45 -3.49 -7.87
CA PHE A 308 13.61 -4.14 -7.26
C PHE A 308 13.08 -5.25 -6.35
N ASP A 309 13.39 -6.49 -6.69
CA ASP A 309 12.92 -7.69 -6.01
C ASP A 309 14.10 -8.44 -5.40
N PRO A 310 14.30 -8.36 -4.07
CA PRO A 310 15.41 -9.02 -3.39
C PRO A 310 15.44 -10.54 -3.59
N ALA A 311 14.28 -11.20 -3.74
CA ALA A 311 14.21 -12.64 -3.96
C ALA A 311 14.90 -13.09 -5.26
N LYS A 312 14.94 -12.22 -6.27
CA LYS A 312 15.69 -12.48 -7.50
C LYS A 312 17.20 -12.55 -7.26
N LYS A 313 17.73 -11.72 -6.33
CA LYS A 313 19.14 -11.73 -5.96
C LYS A 313 19.53 -13.06 -5.32
N GLU A 314 18.67 -13.59 -4.45
CA GLU A 314 18.87 -14.90 -3.82
C GLU A 314 18.89 -16.02 -4.88
N ALA A 315 18.10 -15.86 -5.96
CA ALA A 315 18.08 -16.76 -7.09
C ALA A 315 19.23 -16.50 -8.12
N GLY A 316 20.21 -15.65 -7.80
CA GLY A 316 21.35 -15.31 -8.69
C GLY A 316 20.96 -14.45 -9.89
N LYS A 317 19.83 -13.77 -9.86
CA LYS A 317 19.33 -12.91 -10.94
C LYS A 317 19.46 -11.43 -10.56
N ASN A 318 19.43 -10.55 -11.58
CA ASN A 318 19.38 -9.11 -11.33
C ASN A 318 18.07 -8.76 -10.61
N PRO A 319 18.13 -8.18 -9.40
CA PRO A 319 16.94 -7.77 -8.66
C PRO A 319 16.22 -6.61 -9.31
N PHE A 320 16.92 -5.73 -10.04
CA PHE A 320 16.35 -4.56 -10.68
C PHE A 320 15.73 -4.91 -12.04
N THR A 321 14.52 -4.45 -12.28
CA THR A 321 13.81 -4.61 -13.55
C THR A 321 13.23 -3.28 -13.97
N LEU A 322 13.80 -2.65 -15.02
CA LEU A 322 13.21 -1.47 -15.65
C LEU A 322 12.09 -1.92 -16.60
N THR A 323 10.89 -1.36 -16.42
CA THR A 323 9.71 -1.71 -17.24
C THR A 323 9.37 -0.61 -18.25
N SER A 324 9.65 0.66 -17.93
CA SER A 324 9.48 1.76 -18.88
C SER A 324 10.56 1.69 -19.97
N LYS A 325 10.23 2.18 -21.15
CA LYS A 325 11.18 2.35 -22.27
C LYS A 325 11.96 3.65 -22.08
N GLU A 326 13.00 3.82 -22.88
CA GLU A 326 13.68 5.10 -23.01
C GLU A 326 12.69 6.22 -23.34
N GLY A 327 12.83 7.36 -22.66
CA GLY A 327 11.89 8.46 -22.77
C GLY A 327 11.97 9.16 -24.12
N ASP A 328 10.81 9.52 -24.65
CA ASP A 328 10.71 10.40 -25.81
C ASP A 328 10.77 11.85 -25.35
N LEU A 329 11.96 12.44 -25.43
CA LEU A 329 12.24 13.81 -24.99
C LEU A 329 11.45 14.87 -25.74
N SER A 330 10.89 14.55 -26.91
CA SER A 330 10.00 15.48 -27.65
C SER A 330 8.69 15.74 -26.90
N LEU A 331 8.33 14.87 -25.96
CA LEU A 331 7.13 14.96 -25.14
C LEU A 331 7.34 15.74 -23.83
N ILE A 332 8.55 16.14 -23.49
CA ILE A 332 8.84 16.77 -22.19
C ILE A 332 8.06 18.09 -22.01
N HIS A 333 7.93 18.87 -23.08
CA HIS A 333 7.14 20.12 -23.05
C HIS A 333 5.62 19.92 -22.93
N ILE A 334 5.14 18.69 -23.09
CA ILE A 334 3.73 18.33 -23.00
C ILE A 334 3.38 17.86 -21.59
N SER A 335 4.36 17.31 -20.89
CA SER A 335 4.23 16.74 -19.54
C SER A 335 4.76 17.64 -18.43
N GLU A 336 5.45 18.74 -18.74
CA GLU A 336 5.78 19.74 -17.72
C GLU A 336 4.49 20.38 -17.18
N PRO A 337 4.35 20.52 -15.84
CA PRO A 337 3.30 21.35 -15.30
C PRO A 337 3.46 22.75 -15.88
N THR A 338 2.43 23.21 -16.59
CA THR A 338 2.43 24.54 -17.21
C THR A 338 2.70 25.56 -16.12
N ARG A 339 3.78 26.32 -16.26
CA ARG A 339 4.01 27.51 -15.43
C ARG A 339 2.74 28.36 -15.53
N PRO A 340 2.14 28.79 -14.39
CA PRO A 340 1.20 29.89 -14.45
C PRO A 340 1.92 31.05 -15.16
N GLU A 341 1.38 31.53 -16.27
CA GLU A 341 1.87 32.76 -16.88
C GLU A 341 1.91 33.83 -15.78
N PRO A 342 2.98 34.61 -15.64
CA PRO A 342 3.00 35.70 -14.68
C PRO A 342 1.79 36.58 -15.01
N ILE A 343 0.94 36.80 -14.04
CA ILE A 343 -0.16 37.79 -14.16
C ILE A 343 0.53 39.13 -14.36
N SER A 344 0.50 39.62 -15.60
CA SER A 344 0.99 40.95 -15.97
C SER A 344 0.13 42.07 -15.37
#